data_28371177c923ec0835c43ecedc23019d
#
_entry.id   28371177c923ec0835c43ecedc23019d
#
_cell.length_a   1.000
_cell.length_b   1.000
_cell.length_c   1.000
_cell.angle_alpha   90.00
_cell.angle_beta   90.00
_cell.angle_gamma   90.00
#
_symmetry.space_group_name_H-M   'P 1'
#
loop_
_entity.id
_entity.type
_entity.pdbx_description
1 polymer ?
#
loop_
_entity_poly.entity_id
_entity_poly.type
_entity_poly.pdbx_seq_one_letter_code
_entity_poly.pdbx_strand_id
1 'polypeptide(L)'
;MDNFFDKLVELFTTPEYIESLLQGFLLTIQISFFAIIIGLIIGTIVALIDTAEKSKWMILPKFICKIYTTIIRGTPMALQLFIMFFVIFAIRGFPQIIIAILAFGLNSGAYVAEVIRSGIQSVDIGQTEAGLALGLSRFTVFRRIVAPQAIKNIIPALGNEIITVIKETAIVSMVGMYDLNMAAKDIGSGQNMASYIVPMFVAALFYLAIVYLITFLIKCIEKNLKKGDRKVMVK
;
A
#
# COMPACT_ATOMS: atom_id res chain seq x y z
N MET A 1 40.95 -2.66 9.22
CA MET A 1 39.63 -3.24 8.91
C MET A 1 38.70 -2.81 10.04
N ASP A 2 37.96 -1.76 9.84
CA ASP A 2 37.01 -1.31 10.86
C ASP A 2 35.97 -2.40 11.03
N ASN A 3 35.78 -2.82 12.25
CA ASN A 3 34.87 -3.91 12.57
C ASN A 3 33.41 -3.42 12.34
N PHE A 4 32.53 -4.28 11.86
CA PHE A 4 31.09 -3.98 11.70
C PHE A 4 30.48 -3.35 12.97
N PHE A 5 30.89 -3.85 14.13
CA PHE A 5 30.42 -3.35 15.43
C PHE A 5 30.89 -1.93 15.73
N ASP A 6 32.13 -1.57 15.36
CA ASP A 6 32.66 -0.22 15.58
C ASP A 6 31.87 0.80 14.76
N LYS A 7 31.59 0.47 13.48
CA LYS A 7 30.74 1.31 12.61
C LYS A 7 29.28 1.37 13.05
N LEU A 8 28.76 0.30 13.64
CA LEU A 8 27.41 0.31 14.22
C LEU A 8 27.34 1.25 15.43
N VAL A 9 28.36 1.22 16.30
CA VAL A 9 28.47 2.15 17.43
C VAL A 9 28.61 3.57 16.92
N GLU A 10 29.45 3.83 15.94
CA GLU A 10 29.64 5.15 15.32
C GLU A 10 28.29 5.68 14.77
N LEU A 11 27.53 4.85 14.06
CA LEU A 11 26.23 5.26 13.50
C LEU A 11 25.27 5.72 14.60
N PHE A 12 25.20 5.02 15.74
CA PHE A 12 24.31 5.35 16.84
C PHE A 12 24.85 6.41 17.80
N THR A 13 26.14 6.72 17.76
CA THR A 13 26.75 7.77 18.58
C THR A 13 26.89 9.10 17.85
N THR A 14 26.73 9.13 16.54
CA THR A 14 26.77 10.34 15.71
C THR A 14 25.37 10.88 15.51
N PRO A 15 24.98 12.03 16.13
CA PRO A 15 23.62 12.54 16.08
C PRO A 15 23.13 12.82 14.67
N GLU A 16 24.00 13.30 13.79
CA GLU A 16 23.71 13.64 12.39
C GLU A 16 23.24 12.42 11.59
N TYR A 17 23.79 11.23 11.86
CA TYR A 17 23.37 10.00 11.19
C TYR A 17 21.99 9.54 11.63
N ILE A 18 21.70 9.64 12.92
CA ILE A 18 20.37 9.30 13.46
C ILE A 18 19.33 10.26 12.92
N GLU A 19 19.61 11.57 12.94
CA GLU A 19 18.71 12.59 12.41
C GLU A 19 18.40 12.36 10.94
N SER A 20 19.42 12.07 10.13
CA SER A 20 19.31 11.75 8.72
C SER A 20 18.40 10.53 8.48
N LEU A 21 18.62 9.43 9.21
CA LEU A 21 17.77 8.23 9.10
C LEU A 21 16.33 8.50 9.53
N LEU A 22 16.12 9.26 10.59
CA LEU A 22 14.77 9.61 11.07
C LEU A 22 14.04 10.52 10.09
N GLN A 23 14.72 11.52 9.50
CA GLN A 23 14.14 12.37 8.45
C GLN A 23 13.74 11.55 7.22
N GLY A 24 14.63 10.68 6.75
CA GLY A 24 14.35 9.78 5.63
C GLY A 24 13.21 8.81 5.94
N PHE A 25 13.16 8.27 7.15
CA PHE A 25 12.07 7.41 7.60
C PHE A 25 10.73 8.17 7.66
N LEU A 26 10.74 9.40 8.17
CA LEU A 26 9.54 10.24 8.22
C LEU A 26 8.99 10.51 6.83
N LEU A 27 9.84 10.81 5.85
CA LEU A 27 9.44 11.00 4.46
C LEU A 27 8.82 9.71 3.89
N THR A 28 9.43 8.55 4.14
CA THR A 28 8.90 7.23 3.77
C THR A 28 7.48 7.03 4.30
N ILE A 29 7.26 7.32 5.59
CA ILE A 29 5.94 7.19 6.24
C ILE A 29 4.94 8.19 5.67
N GLN A 30 5.33 9.44 5.44
CA GLN A 30 4.45 10.46 4.87
C GLN A 30 3.96 10.06 3.47
N ILE A 31 4.88 9.67 2.58
CA ILE A 31 4.50 9.23 1.23
C ILE A 31 3.56 8.04 1.31
N SER A 32 3.92 7.01 2.08
CA SER A 32 3.12 5.79 2.21
C SER A 32 1.72 6.07 2.76
N PHE A 33 1.63 6.86 3.82
CA PHE A 33 0.35 7.19 4.47
C PHE A 33 -0.64 7.87 3.51
N PHE A 34 -0.20 8.92 2.83
CA PHE A 34 -1.08 9.63 1.90
C PHE A 34 -1.35 8.83 0.63
N ALA A 35 -0.38 8.07 0.12
CA ALA A 35 -0.58 7.19 -1.02
C ALA A 35 -1.61 6.10 -0.74
N ILE A 36 -1.58 5.48 0.46
CA ILE A 36 -2.56 4.49 0.88
C ILE A 36 -3.97 5.08 0.94
N ILE A 37 -4.13 6.29 1.49
CA ILE A 37 -5.44 6.97 1.54
C ILE A 37 -5.98 7.18 0.12
N ILE A 38 -5.17 7.72 -0.78
CA ILE A 38 -5.55 7.93 -2.19
C ILE A 38 -5.88 6.58 -2.84
N GLY A 39 -5.03 5.57 -2.62
CA GLY A 39 -5.22 4.22 -3.13
C GLY A 39 -6.53 3.58 -2.67
N LEU A 40 -6.87 3.71 -1.40
CA LEU A 40 -8.14 3.22 -0.85
C LEU A 40 -9.34 3.93 -1.47
N ILE A 41 -9.28 5.24 -1.66
CA ILE A 41 -10.37 6.01 -2.28
C ILE A 41 -10.55 5.58 -3.74
N ILE A 42 -9.48 5.64 -4.54
CA ILE A 42 -9.53 5.30 -5.97
C ILE A 42 -9.91 3.84 -6.15
N GLY A 43 -9.27 2.93 -5.43
CA GLY A 43 -9.51 1.49 -5.53
C GLY A 43 -10.94 1.12 -5.16
N THR A 44 -11.52 1.75 -4.13
CA THR A 44 -12.92 1.53 -3.76
C THR A 44 -13.85 2.01 -4.87
N ILE A 45 -13.63 3.21 -5.43
CA ILE A 45 -14.44 3.74 -6.54
C ILE A 45 -14.37 2.80 -7.75
N VAL A 46 -13.17 2.39 -8.14
CA VAL A 46 -12.94 1.48 -9.27
C VAL A 46 -13.62 0.13 -9.04
N ALA A 47 -13.50 -0.45 -7.84
CA ALA A 47 -14.13 -1.72 -7.50
C ALA A 47 -15.67 -1.62 -7.52
N LEU A 48 -16.23 -0.54 -7.01
CA LEU A 48 -17.68 -0.30 -7.06
C LEU A 48 -18.21 -0.15 -8.49
N ILE A 49 -17.47 0.54 -9.37
CA ILE A 49 -17.81 0.66 -10.78
C ILE A 49 -17.76 -0.72 -11.45
N ASP A 50 -16.69 -1.49 -11.22
CA ASP A 50 -16.49 -2.79 -11.87
C ASP A 50 -17.54 -3.83 -11.43
N THR A 51 -17.92 -3.83 -10.16
CA THR A 51 -18.93 -4.75 -9.59
C THR A 51 -20.37 -4.30 -9.79
N ALA A 52 -20.61 -3.08 -10.24
CA ALA A 52 -21.96 -2.57 -10.51
C ALA A 52 -22.69 -3.40 -11.57
N GLU A 53 -24.02 -3.40 -11.53
CA GLU A 53 -24.85 -4.12 -12.51
C GLU A 53 -24.59 -3.64 -13.95
N LYS A 54 -24.73 -4.58 -14.91
CA LYS A 54 -24.56 -4.27 -16.33
C LYS A 54 -25.67 -3.32 -16.80
N SER A 55 -25.30 -2.08 -17.11
CA SER A 55 -26.17 -1.07 -17.72
C SER A 55 -25.42 -0.41 -18.87
N LYS A 56 -26.16 0.10 -19.86
CA LYS A 56 -25.57 0.83 -20.99
C LYS A 56 -24.69 2.01 -20.52
N TRP A 57 -25.10 2.69 -19.46
CA TRP A 57 -24.37 3.81 -18.84
C TRP A 57 -23.08 3.38 -18.14
N MET A 58 -22.96 2.12 -17.74
CA MET A 58 -21.78 1.59 -17.06
C MET A 58 -20.73 0.99 -18.00
N ILE A 59 -21.01 0.91 -19.31
CA ILE A 59 -20.05 0.37 -20.28
C ILE A 59 -18.78 1.21 -20.32
N LEU A 60 -18.92 2.52 -20.49
CA LEU A 60 -17.77 3.44 -20.59
C LEU A 60 -16.98 3.54 -19.25
N PRO A 61 -17.59 3.76 -18.08
CA PRO A 61 -16.88 3.74 -16.80
C PRO A 61 -16.12 2.43 -16.56
N LYS A 62 -16.75 1.27 -16.80
CA LYS A 62 -16.08 -0.04 -16.66
C LYS A 62 -14.91 -0.21 -17.62
N PHE A 63 -15.03 0.24 -18.85
CA PHE A 63 -13.95 0.19 -19.82
C PHE A 63 -12.75 1.05 -19.38
N ILE A 64 -13.00 2.27 -18.89
CA ILE A 64 -11.94 3.15 -18.34
C ILE A 64 -11.27 2.50 -17.13
N CYS A 65 -12.04 1.96 -16.18
CA CYS A 65 -11.51 1.26 -15.02
C CYS A 65 -10.64 0.06 -15.42
N LYS A 66 -11.07 -0.70 -16.42
CA LYS A 66 -10.33 -1.85 -16.94
C LYS A 66 -9.01 -1.43 -17.59
N ILE A 67 -9.00 -0.36 -18.39
CA ILE A 67 -7.76 0.18 -18.98
C ILE A 67 -6.81 0.61 -17.85
N TYR A 68 -7.30 1.40 -16.90
CA TYR A 68 -6.52 1.85 -15.76
C TYR A 68 -5.87 0.70 -15.00
N THR A 69 -6.66 -0.28 -14.55
CA THR A 69 -6.14 -1.41 -13.78
C THR A 69 -5.18 -2.29 -14.60
N THR A 70 -5.44 -2.45 -15.91
CA THR A 70 -4.57 -3.23 -16.79
C THR A 70 -3.22 -2.55 -16.99
N ILE A 71 -3.19 -1.24 -17.26
CA ILE A 71 -1.94 -0.50 -17.48
C ILE A 71 -1.14 -0.42 -16.19
N ILE A 72 -1.76 0.00 -15.10
CA ILE A 72 -1.06 0.22 -13.83
C ILE A 72 -0.48 -1.09 -13.27
N ARG A 73 -1.26 -2.16 -13.27
CA ARG A 73 -0.79 -3.47 -12.79
C ARG A 73 0.11 -4.22 -13.78
N GLY A 74 0.09 -3.81 -15.04
CA GLY A 74 0.91 -4.40 -16.09
C GLY A 74 2.26 -3.72 -16.30
N THR A 75 2.55 -2.63 -15.59
CA THR A 75 3.81 -1.88 -15.74
C THR A 75 4.55 -1.74 -14.41
N PRO A 76 5.90 -1.69 -14.40
CA PRO A 76 6.68 -1.54 -13.17
C PRO A 76 6.42 -0.22 -12.46
N MET A 77 6.28 -0.25 -11.12
CA MET A 77 6.09 0.97 -10.31
C MET A 77 7.22 2.00 -10.51
N ALA A 78 8.47 1.55 -10.62
CA ALA A 78 9.61 2.44 -10.86
C ALA A 78 9.45 3.24 -12.17
N LEU A 79 8.97 2.58 -13.24
CA LEU A 79 8.71 3.26 -14.52
C LEU A 79 7.58 4.27 -14.40
N GLN A 80 6.50 3.95 -13.68
CA GLN A 80 5.39 4.87 -13.42
C GLN A 80 5.88 6.10 -12.65
N LEU A 81 6.73 5.89 -11.63
CA LEU A 81 7.34 6.97 -10.86
C LEU A 81 8.17 7.90 -11.77
N PHE A 82 9.01 7.35 -12.66
CA PHE A 82 9.80 8.13 -13.59
C PHE A 82 8.93 8.92 -14.57
N ILE A 83 7.87 8.33 -15.11
CA ILE A 83 6.93 9.03 -16.00
C ILE A 83 6.25 10.18 -15.24
N MET A 84 5.83 9.97 -14.00
CA MET A 84 5.23 11.03 -13.18
C MET A 84 6.21 12.18 -12.94
N PHE A 85 7.46 11.89 -12.57
CA PHE A 85 8.47 12.90 -12.25
C PHE A 85 9.03 13.64 -13.47
N PHE A 86 9.35 12.91 -14.54
CA PHE A 86 10.11 13.46 -15.64
C PHE A 86 9.29 13.78 -16.89
N VAL A 87 8.01 13.34 -16.94
CA VAL A 87 7.14 13.58 -18.10
C VAL A 87 5.90 14.37 -17.69
N ILE A 88 5.08 13.85 -16.76
CA ILE A 88 3.78 14.45 -16.44
C ILE A 88 3.94 15.70 -15.58
N PHE A 89 4.73 15.61 -14.52
CA PHE A 89 4.98 16.70 -13.56
C PHE A 89 6.38 17.29 -13.68
N ALA A 90 6.95 17.30 -14.90
CA ALA A 90 8.23 17.95 -15.19
C ALA A 90 8.11 19.50 -15.13
N ILE A 91 7.39 20.00 -14.13
CA ILE A 91 7.10 21.40 -13.90
C ILE A 91 8.08 21.94 -12.85
N ARG A 92 8.85 22.97 -13.21
CA ARG A 92 9.82 23.57 -12.29
C ARG A 92 9.15 24.07 -11.01
N GLY A 93 9.65 23.63 -9.85
CA GLY A 93 9.14 24.02 -8.55
C GLY A 93 7.91 23.26 -8.05
N PHE A 94 7.41 22.26 -8.79
CA PHE A 94 6.33 21.41 -8.27
C PHE A 94 6.85 20.52 -7.13
N PRO A 95 6.13 20.40 -5.99
CA PRO A 95 6.61 19.63 -4.83
C PRO A 95 6.77 18.13 -5.14
N GLN A 96 7.99 17.63 -5.05
CA GLN A 96 8.32 16.23 -5.35
C GLN A 96 7.51 15.23 -4.52
N ILE A 97 7.24 15.55 -3.24
CA ILE A 97 6.46 14.69 -2.35
C ILE A 97 5.04 14.45 -2.89
N ILE A 98 4.41 15.48 -3.49
CA ILE A 98 3.08 15.35 -4.08
C ILE A 98 3.12 14.42 -5.29
N ILE A 99 4.16 14.51 -6.13
CA ILE A 99 4.33 13.62 -7.29
C ILE A 99 4.45 12.16 -6.80
N ALA A 100 5.28 11.92 -5.80
CA ALA A 100 5.45 10.58 -5.22
C ALA A 100 4.12 10.04 -4.64
N ILE A 101 3.43 10.85 -3.83
CA ILE A 101 2.13 10.46 -3.25
C ILE A 101 1.11 10.11 -4.34
N LEU A 102 1.02 10.90 -5.41
CA LEU A 102 0.12 10.62 -6.52
C LEU A 102 0.52 9.36 -7.29
N ALA A 103 1.82 9.19 -7.57
CA ALA A 103 2.31 8.00 -8.28
C ALA A 103 1.99 6.70 -7.51
N PHE A 104 2.35 6.65 -6.22
CA PHE A 104 2.05 5.50 -5.38
C PHE A 104 0.55 5.35 -5.11
N GLY A 105 -0.18 6.44 -4.95
CA GLY A 105 -1.63 6.41 -4.74
C GLY A 105 -2.39 5.87 -5.94
N LEU A 106 -2.01 6.26 -7.16
CA LEU A 106 -2.56 5.70 -8.40
C LEU A 106 -2.18 4.22 -8.55
N ASN A 107 -0.94 3.86 -8.25
CA ASN A 107 -0.51 2.46 -8.31
C ASN A 107 -1.31 1.61 -7.31
N SER A 108 -1.29 1.95 -6.03
CA SER A 108 -2.02 1.25 -4.99
C SER A 108 -3.53 1.17 -5.26
N GLY A 109 -4.13 2.22 -5.84
CA GLY A 109 -5.54 2.23 -6.22
C GLY A 109 -5.95 1.09 -7.16
N ALA A 110 -5.08 0.73 -8.10
CA ALA A 110 -5.34 -0.39 -9.02
C ALA A 110 -5.27 -1.76 -8.30
N TYR A 111 -4.34 -1.91 -7.34
CA TYR A 111 -4.23 -3.14 -6.54
C TYR A 111 -5.35 -3.25 -5.51
N VAL A 112 -5.71 -2.16 -4.83
CA VAL A 112 -6.86 -2.10 -3.91
C VAL A 112 -8.16 -2.44 -4.62
N ALA A 113 -8.37 -1.93 -5.84
CA ALA A 113 -9.56 -2.28 -6.64
C ALA A 113 -9.67 -3.80 -6.87
N GLU A 114 -8.56 -4.44 -7.20
CA GLU A 114 -8.50 -5.88 -7.39
C GLU A 114 -8.70 -6.66 -6.08
N VAL A 115 -8.13 -6.19 -4.98
CA VAL A 115 -8.34 -6.77 -3.64
C VAL A 115 -9.81 -6.72 -3.26
N ILE A 116 -10.48 -5.60 -3.45
CA ILE A 116 -11.91 -5.46 -3.13
C ILE A 116 -12.74 -6.35 -4.07
N ARG A 117 -12.46 -6.33 -5.38
CA ARG A 117 -13.16 -7.16 -6.36
C ARG A 117 -13.03 -8.66 -6.03
N SER A 118 -11.82 -9.13 -5.77
CA SER A 118 -11.57 -10.53 -5.42
C SER A 118 -12.20 -10.93 -4.09
N GLY A 119 -12.16 -10.03 -3.11
CA GLY A 119 -12.82 -10.25 -1.81
C GLY A 119 -14.34 -10.37 -1.92
N ILE A 120 -14.99 -9.57 -2.78
CA ILE A 120 -16.42 -9.72 -3.05
C ILE A 120 -16.71 -11.04 -3.77
N GLN A 121 -15.89 -11.40 -4.75
CA GLN A 121 -16.04 -12.64 -5.53
C GLN A 121 -15.72 -13.92 -4.74
N SER A 122 -14.99 -13.81 -3.64
CA SER A 122 -14.67 -14.95 -2.76
C SER A 122 -15.85 -15.42 -1.92
N VAL A 123 -16.92 -14.64 -1.83
CA VAL A 123 -18.15 -15.06 -1.13
C VAL A 123 -18.91 -16.03 -2.04
N ASP A 124 -19.33 -17.17 -1.44
CA ASP A 124 -20.07 -18.20 -2.17
C ASP A 124 -21.33 -17.61 -2.81
N ILE A 125 -21.53 -17.90 -4.10
CA ILE A 125 -22.67 -17.42 -4.88
C ILE A 125 -24.00 -17.88 -4.28
N GLY A 126 -24.04 -19.05 -3.65
CA GLY A 126 -25.21 -19.59 -2.97
C GLY A 126 -25.74 -18.69 -1.86
N GLN A 127 -24.88 -17.84 -1.25
CA GLN A 127 -25.31 -16.82 -0.28
C GLN A 127 -26.20 -15.76 -0.94
N THR A 128 -25.85 -15.38 -2.17
CA THR A 128 -26.64 -14.42 -2.96
C THR A 128 -27.95 -15.07 -3.42
N GLU A 129 -27.88 -16.29 -3.95
CA GLU A 129 -29.05 -17.04 -4.43
C GLU A 129 -30.06 -17.31 -3.30
N ALA A 130 -29.59 -17.76 -2.15
CA ALA A 130 -30.45 -18.00 -0.98
C ALA A 130 -31.14 -16.71 -0.51
N GLY A 131 -30.39 -15.61 -0.45
CA GLY A 131 -30.99 -14.30 -0.08
C GLY A 131 -32.06 -13.83 -1.05
N LEU A 132 -31.85 -14.01 -2.37
CA LEU A 132 -32.84 -13.69 -3.39
C LEU A 132 -34.06 -14.62 -3.34
N ALA A 133 -33.86 -15.92 -3.08
CA ALA A 133 -34.92 -16.89 -2.93
C ALA A 133 -35.85 -16.57 -1.73
N LEU A 134 -35.32 -15.95 -0.67
CA LEU A 134 -36.09 -15.42 0.47
C LEU A 134 -36.80 -14.08 0.16
N GLY A 135 -36.78 -13.59 -1.09
CA GLY A 135 -37.43 -12.36 -1.50
C GLY A 135 -36.71 -11.08 -1.10
N LEU A 136 -35.46 -11.16 -0.66
CA LEU A 136 -34.66 -9.98 -0.35
C LEU A 136 -34.22 -9.27 -1.65
N SER A 137 -34.21 -7.92 -1.64
CA SER A 137 -33.67 -7.17 -2.76
C SER A 137 -32.15 -7.40 -2.90
N ARG A 138 -31.61 -7.27 -4.13
CA ARG A 138 -30.18 -7.40 -4.41
C ARG A 138 -29.31 -6.50 -3.53
N PHE A 139 -29.75 -5.27 -3.30
CA PHE A 139 -29.05 -4.34 -2.40
C PHE A 139 -29.03 -4.83 -0.96
N THR A 140 -30.13 -5.39 -0.46
CA THR A 140 -30.23 -5.96 0.88
C THR A 140 -29.32 -7.18 1.03
N VAL A 141 -29.34 -8.07 0.04
CA VAL A 141 -28.44 -9.24 -0.01
C VAL A 141 -26.98 -8.82 0.02
N PHE A 142 -26.59 -7.86 -0.87
CA PHE A 142 -25.22 -7.37 -0.88
C PHE A 142 -24.84 -6.76 0.48
N ARG A 143 -25.64 -5.82 1.00
CA ARG A 143 -25.31 -5.07 2.22
C ARG A 143 -25.29 -5.94 3.47
N ARG A 144 -26.23 -6.91 3.61
CA ARG A 144 -26.43 -7.68 4.85
C ARG A 144 -25.78 -9.05 4.82
N ILE A 145 -25.52 -9.63 3.67
CA ILE A 145 -25.00 -10.99 3.54
C ILE A 145 -23.61 -10.99 2.91
N VAL A 146 -23.46 -10.43 1.72
CA VAL A 146 -22.19 -10.50 0.95
C VAL A 146 -21.13 -9.58 1.54
N ALA A 147 -21.42 -8.28 1.70
CA ALA A 147 -20.42 -7.30 2.12
C ALA A 147 -19.76 -7.61 3.49
N PRO A 148 -20.50 -8.04 4.54
CA PRO A 148 -19.87 -8.40 5.81
C PRO A 148 -18.92 -9.59 5.70
N GLN A 149 -19.19 -10.53 4.81
CA GLN A 149 -18.32 -11.68 4.55
C GLN A 149 -17.11 -11.25 3.71
N ALA A 150 -17.34 -10.49 2.65
CA ALA A 150 -16.28 -9.95 1.78
C ALA A 150 -15.26 -9.13 2.57
N ILE A 151 -15.70 -8.25 3.47
CA ILE A 151 -14.81 -7.39 4.30
C ILE A 151 -13.80 -8.24 5.10
N LYS A 152 -14.21 -9.40 5.60
CA LYS A 152 -13.30 -10.29 6.34
C LYS A 152 -12.16 -10.83 5.49
N ASN A 153 -12.40 -11.01 4.19
CA ASN A 153 -11.39 -11.45 3.22
C ASN A 153 -10.58 -10.27 2.65
N ILE A 154 -11.21 -9.10 2.52
CA ILE A 154 -10.59 -7.87 2.01
C ILE A 154 -9.56 -7.32 3.00
N ILE A 155 -9.87 -7.25 4.30
CA ILE A 155 -9.01 -6.60 5.31
C ILE A 155 -7.60 -7.19 5.38
N PRO A 156 -7.38 -8.52 5.42
CA PRO A 156 -6.03 -9.09 5.39
C PRO A 156 -5.26 -8.74 4.11
N ALA A 157 -5.94 -8.77 2.97
CA ALA A 157 -5.33 -8.44 1.68
C ALA A 157 -4.97 -6.96 1.56
N LEU A 158 -5.83 -6.05 2.06
CA LEU A 158 -5.50 -4.61 2.18
C LEU A 158 -4.30 -4.38 3.10
N GLY A 159 -4.20 -5.14 4.18
CA GLY A 159 -3.04 -5.06 5.06
C GLY A 159 -1.74 -5.41 4.35
N ASN A 160 -1.74 -6.43 3.51
CA ASN A 160 -0.58 -6.77 2.68
C ASN A 160 -0.26 -5.68 1.65
N GLU A 161 -1.27 -5.03 1.08
CA GLU A 161 -1.09 -3.90 0.17
C GLU A 161 -0.43 -2.71 0.88
N ILE A 162 -0.87 -2.37 2.09
CA ILE A 162 -0.24 -1.33 2.92
C ILE A 162 1.25 -1.61 3.13
N ILE A 163 1.60 -2.84 3.49
CA ILE A 163 2.99 -3.27 3.69
C ILE A 163 3.78 -3.16 2.38
N THR A 164 3.18 -3.51 1.25
CA THR A 164 3.80 -3.42 -0.08
C THR A 164 4.11 -1.97 -0.43
N VAL A 165 3.16 -1.05 -0.29
CA VAL A 165 3.38 0.39 -0.55
C VAL A 165 4.54 0.93 0.28
N ILE A 166 4.60 0.63 1.59
CA ILE A 166 5.69 1.10 2.46
C ILE A 166 7.06 0.62 1.97
N LYS A 167 7.18 -0.63 1.57
CA LYS A 167 8.46 -1.17 1.06
C LYS A 167 8.83 -0.60 -0.30
N GLU A 168 7.84 -0.40 -1.17
CA GLU A 168 8.06 0.12 -2.51
C GLU A 168 8.45 1.60 -2.52
N THR A 169 8.10 2.38 -1.47
CA THR A 169 8.56 3.78 -1.39
C THR A 169 10.08 3.93 -1.40
N ALA A 170 10.85 2.88 -1.06
CA ALA A 170 12.32 2.91 -1.18
C ALA A 170 12.83 3.28 -2.59
N ILE A 171 12.01 3.13 -3.62
CA ILE A 171 12.38 3.51 -4.99
C ILE A 171 12.36 5.03 -5.23
N VAL A 172 11.79 5.86 -4.32
CA VAL A 172 11.81 7.32 -4.49
C VAL A 172 13.24 7.89 -4.41
N SER A 173 14.16 7.18 -3.80
CA SER A 173 15.59 7.50 -3.84
C SER A 173 16.14 7.54 -5.27
N MET A 174 15.54 6.81 -6.22
CA MET A 174 15.95 6.80 -7.63
C MET A 174 15.61 8.10 -8.38
N VAL A 175 14.66 8.87 -7.85
CA VAL A 175 14.30 10.21 -8.37
C VAL A 175 14.90 11.35 -7.52
N GLY A 176 15.85 11.02 -6.62
CA GLY A 176 16.58 12.00 -5.82
C GLY A 176 15.86 12.47 -4.56
N MET A 177 14.81 11.81 -4.13
CA MET A 177 14.16 12.12 -2.86
C MET A 177 14.92 11.52 -1.68
N TYR A 178 14.96 12.26 -0.57
CA TYR A 178 15.72 11.89 0.62
C TYR A 178 14.89 11.01 1.57
N ASP A 179 14.55 9.80 1.11
CA ASP A 179 13.89 8.77 1.90
C ASP A 179 14.87 7.98 2.78
N LEU A 180 14.38 7.01 3.53
CA LEU A 180 15.23 6.18 4.40
C LEU A 180 16.36 5.46 3.64
N ASN A 181 16.09 5.01 2.41
CA ASN A 181 17.09 4.35 1.59
C ASN A 181 18.17 5.32 1.09
N MET A 182 17.78 6.56 0.72
CA MET A 182 18.73 7.60 0.33
C MET A 182 19.57 8.06 1.52
N ALA A 183 18.96 8.23 2.70
CA ALA A 183 19.68 8.56 3.93
C ALA A 183 20.76 7.50 4.26
N ALA A 184 20.43 6.22 4.16
CA ALA A 184 21.39 5.14 4.39
C ALA A 184 22.52 5.15 3.34
N LYS A 185 22.22 5.45 2.07
CA LYS A 185 23.24 5.59 1.00
C LYS A 185 24.17 6.76 1.27
N ASP A 186 23.61 7.89 1.66
CA ASP A 186 24.38 9.12 1.93
C ASP A 186 25.35 8.90 3.09
N ILE A 187 24.88 8.34 4.20
CA ILE A 187 25.73 7.97 5.34
C ILE A 187 26.82 6.99 4.91
N GLY A 188 26.49 5.95 4.13
CA GLY A 188 27.44 4.92 3.69
C GLY A 188 28.51 5.43 2.72
N SER A 189 28.21 6.50 1.96
CA SER A 189 29.16 7.16 1.04
C SER A 189 30.08 8.15 1.75
N GLY A 190 29.77 8.55 2.98
CA GLY A 190 30.57 9.50 3.77
C GLY A 190 31.97 8.96 4.10
N GLN A 191 32.94 9.89 4.22
CA GLN A 191 34.36 9.53 4.45
C GLN A 191 34.57 8.73 5.74
N ASN A 192 33.83 9.01 6.80
CA ASN A 192 33.96 8.34 8.09
C ASN A 192 33.37 6.92 8.04
N MET A 193 32.17 6.77 7.49
CA MET A 193 31.54 5.44 7.41
C MET A 193 32.19 4.56 6.34
N ALA A 194 32.45 5.10 5.15
CA ALA A 194 33.12 4.43 4.00
C ALA A 194 32.62 3.00 3.74
N SER A 195 31.36 2.69 4.11
CA SER A 195 30.74 1.37 3.98
C SER A 195 29.22 1.47 3.99
N TYR A 196 28.58 0.90 3.00
CA TYR A 196 27.12 0.83 2.92
C TYR A 196 26.48 -0.24 3.80
N ILE A 197 27.27 -1.21 4.29
CA ILE A 197 26.76 -2.40 4.98
C ILE A 197 25.97 -2.00 6.24
N VAL A 198 26.56 -1.19 7.11
CA VAL A 198 25.93 -0.82 8.40
C VAL A 198 24.70 0.08 8.20
N PRO A 199 24.75 1.20 7.45
CA PRO A 199 23.58 2.05 7.25
C PRO A 199 22.43 1.32 6.55
N MET A 200 22.72 0.48 5.54
CA MET A 200 21.70 -0.31 4.85
C MET A 200 21.08 -1.37 5.76
N PHE A 201 21.90 -2.01 6.60
CA PHE A 201 21.39 -2.96 7.59
C PHE A 201 20.45 -2.27 8.59
N VAL A 202 20.83 -1.09 9.08
CA VAL A 202 19.98 -0.31 9.99
C VAL A 202 18.70 0.14 9.29
N ALA A 203 18.78 0.63 8.05
CA ALA A 203 17.58 0.97 7.27
C ALA A 203 16.64 -0.25 7.09
N ALA A 204 17.19 -1.43 6.82
CA ALA A 204 16.40 -2.66 6.74
C ALA A 204 15.70 -2.99 8.08
N LEU A 205 16.33 -2.72 9.23
CA LEU A 205 15.70 -2.89 10.54
C LEU A 205 14.54 -1.91 10.75
N PHE A 206 14.64 -0.65 10.29
CA PHE A 206 13.53 0.30 10.30
C PHE A 206 12.33 -0.20 9.48
N TYR A 207 12.58 -0.66 8.24
CA TYR A 207 11.52 -1.28 7.41
C TYR A 207 10.92 -2.50 8.09
N LEU A 208 11.75 -3.36 8.66
CA LEU A 208 11.30 -4.56 9.36
C LEU A 208 10.41 -4.20 10.57
N ALA A 209 10.83 -3.22 11.38
CA ALA A 209 10.08 -2.77 12.55
C ALA A 209 8.68 -2.26 12.17
N ILE A 210 8.57 -1.39 11.15
CA ILE A 210 7.26 -0.86 10.73
C ILE A 210 6.38 -1.96 10.11
N VAL A 211 6.95 -2.88 9.33
CA VAL A 211 6.23 -4.02 8.75
C VAL A 211 5.70 -4.94 9.84
N TYR A 212 6.51 -5.24 10.88
CA TYR A 212 6.04 -6.03 12.02
C TYR A 212 4.92 -5.34 12.80
N LEU A 213 5.05 -4.03 13.05
CA LEU A 213 4.01 -3.24 13.72
C LEU A 213 2.68 -3.31 12.96
N ILE A 214 2.71 -3.07 11.64
CA ILE A 214 1.51 -3.11 10.80
C ILE A 214 0.93 -4.52 10.74
N THR A 215 1.78 -5.54 10.58
CA THR A 215 1.36 -6.94 10.59
C THR A 215 0.66 -7.31 11.90
N PHE A 216 1.20 -6.85 13.04
CA PHE A 216 0.58 -7.05 14.35
C PHE A 216 -0.80 -6.40 14.43
N LEU A 217 -0.93 -5.13 13.99
CA LEU A 217 -2.21 -4.41 13.98
C LEU A 217 -3.25 -5.12 13.10
N ILE A 218 -2.86 -5.57 11.91
CA ILE A 218 -3.73 -6.30 10.98
C ILE A 218 -4.22 -7.59 11.63
N LYS A 219 -3.32 -8.39 12.24
CA LYS A 219 -3.69 -9.63 12.93
C LYS A 219 -4.66 -9.39 14.09
N CYS A 220 -4.53 -8.28 14.82
CA CYS A 220 -5.47 -7.89 15.87
C CYS A 220 -6.87 -7.61 15.29
N ILE A 221 -6.95 -6.88 14.17
CA ILE A 221 -8.21 -6.60 13.46
C ILE A 221 -8.84 -7.90 12.95
N GLU A 222 -8.09 -8.76 12.28
CA GLU A 222 -8.56 -10.07 11.79
C GLU A 222 -9.11 -10.94 12.89
N LYS A 223 -8.41 -11.02 14.03
CA LYS A 223 -8.87 -11.81 15.19
C LYS A 223 -10.21 -11.32 15.71
N ASN A 224 -10.43 -10.01 15.72
CA ASN A 224 -11.70 -9.44 16.17
C ASN A 224 -12.84 -9.70 15.18
N LEU A 225 -12.58 -9.63 13.87
CA LEU A 225 -13.56 -9.93 12.82
C LEU A 225 -14.00 -11.39 12.83
N LYS A 226 -13.08 -12.33 13.09
CA LYS A 226 -13.36 -13.77 13.16
C LYS A 226 -14.08 -14.21 14.45
N LYS A 227 -14.02 -13.43 15.54
CA LYS A 227 -14.75 -13.75 16.78
C LYS A 227 -16.27 -13.74 16.61
N GLY A 228 -16.78 -12.94 15.66
CA GLY A 228 -18.22 -12.89 15.34
C GLY A 228 -18.76 -14.22 14.81
N ASP A 229 -17.97 -14.97 14.04
CA ASP A 229 -18.41 -16.22 13.40
C ASP A 229 -18.52 -17.37 14.40
N ARG A 230 -17.61 -17.43 15.39
CA ARG A 230 -17.65 -18.48 16.43
C ARG A 230 -18.89 -18.40 17.32
N LYS A 231 -19.46 -17.22 17.54
CA LYS A 231 -20.68 -17.06 18.36
C LYS A 231 -21.95 -17.55 17.66
N VAL A 232 -21.94 -17.64 16.32
CA VAL A 232 -23.09 -18.10 15.54
C VAL A 232 -23.14 -19.62 15.43
N MET A 233 -21.98 -20.30 15.48
CA MET A 233 -21.93 -21.79 15.42
C MET A 233 -22.20 -22.50 16.73
N VAL A 234 -22.31 -21.79 17.86
CA VAL A 234 -22.52 -22.35 19.22
C VAL A 234 -23.94 -22.11 19.73
N LYS A 235 -24.87 -21.66 18.91
CA LYS A 235 -26.30 -21.59 19.15
C LYS A 235 -27.03 -22.51 18.18
#